data_f339e357a54e172ce07ba5615de3a8d0
#
_entry.id   f339e357a54e172ce07ba5615de3a8d0
#
_cell.length_a   1.000
_cell.length_b   1.000
_cell.length_c   1.000
_cell.angle_alpha   90.00
_cell.angle_beta   90.00
_cell.angle_gamma   90.00
#
_symmetry.space_group_name_H-M   'P 1'
#
loop_
_entity.id
_entity.type
_entity.pdbx_description
1 polymer ?
#
loop_
_entity_poly.entity_id
_entity_poly.type
_entity_poly.pdbx_seq_one_letter_code
_entity_poly.pdbx_strand_id
1 'polypeptide(L)'
;MSCARYLNSIKRYSLTMNKDLRAIIQLGTAFMLIFSAFNSQGFVEIAVLSSVAHDRPESGITEQSGYYSLSIIYFVFTISNLLAPVVINIIGCKWSMVLGALTYCLFMLGFLHLQATLLYALSALAGFGAAILWTGQGVYLTEWSRFDTMARNSGILWAMLQSCLIFGGIFLFSLFFSSTITSSTRLMYTSFSAICLGGALVLAFLPSVPRSNRLGENSSNQQIEEEEGIDGGDTTSDDQANLISDRSTIPIRSHSVPTATSISPHLRSWKHEFVNTLRVLNSRRMFLLSFVFMYSGIELTFYTGVYSACLAAFQALNDPNGLIVAYNALALGVGQISGGVLFGICSKRTLTQGRNPVILIGTCVHLLAFFLIFLNVPMEAPLHKTGAHAFIEPSYNLAILCGLFLGFGDSCWNTQIYSLLGSLYTINSSNAFALFKFFQSLAACASFYYGSVLLLHWQLAIMAVGAVLSALCFFPVEWEAIAIATPPQIYP
;
A
#
# COMPACT_ATOMS: atom_id res chain seq x y z
N MET A 1 -31.25 -21.71 -29.60
CA MET A 1 -31.31 -21.20 -28.20
C MET A 1 -29.93 -20.95 -27.58
N SER A 2 -28.83 -21.44 -28.13
CA SER A 2 -27.45 -21.32 -27.58
C SER A 2 -26.77 -19.95 -27.84
N CYS A 3 -26.91 -19.35 -29.02
CA CYS A 3 -26.20 -18.12 -29.40
C CYS A 3 -26.66 -16.87 -28.61
N ALA A 4 -27.95 -16.74 -28.33
CA ALA A 4 -28.50 -15.62 -27.56
C ALA A 4 -28.05 -15.65 -26.09
N ARG A 5 -27.91 -16.84 -25.48
CA ARG A 5 -27.36 -16.99 -24.12
C ARG A 5 -25.87 -16.62 -24.09
N TYR A 6 -25.11 -17.02 -25.11
CA TYR A 6 -23.69 -16.69 -25.23
C TYR A 6 -23.47 -15.19 -25.42
N LEU A 7 -24.23 -14.54 -26.31
CA LEU A 7 -24.19 -13.09 -26.51
C LEU A 7 -24.62 -12.31 -25.26
N ASN A 8 -25.63 -12.77 -24.54
CA ASN A 8 -26.05 -12.17 -23.27
C ASN A 8 -24.98 -12.33 -22.17
N SER A 9 -24.26 -13.46 -22.14
CA SER A 9 -23.16 -13.66 -21.19
C SER A 9 -21.96 -12.74 -21.51
N ILE A 10 -21.60 -12.57 -22.78
CA ILE A 10 -20.53 -11.62 -23.21
C ILE A 10 -20.92 -10.17 -22.86
N LYS A 11 -22.16 -9.77 -23.15
CA LYS A 11 -22.67 -8.43 -22.83
C LYS A 11 -22.70 -8.17 -21.34
N ARG A 12 -23.09 -9.17 -20.54
CA ARG A 12 -23.07 -9.11 -19.08
C ARG A 12 -21.64 -9.04 -18.53
N TYR A 13 -20.72 -9.82 -19.10
CA TYR A 13 -19.28 -9.79 -18.79
C TYR A 13 -18.66 -8.42 -19.08
N SER A 14 -18.92 -7.85 -20.27
CA SER A 14 -18.45 -6.51 -20.65
C SER A 14 -19.01 -5.40 -19.74
N LEU A 15 -20.26 -5.50 -19.33
CA LEU A 15 -20.91 -4.53 -18.43
C LEU A 15 -20.36 -4.60 -16.99
N THR A 16 -20.10 -5.82 -16.49
CA THR A 16 -19.48 -6.00 -15.16
C THR A 16 -18.02 -5.51 -15.17
N MET A 17 -17.23 -5.85 -16.16
CA MET A 17 -15.86 -5.41 -16.30
C MET A 17 -15.73 -3.87 -16.37
N ASN A 18 -16.69 -3.19 -16.99
CA ASN A 18 -16.74 -1.72 -17.02
C ASN A 18 -17.05 -1.11 -15.64
N LYS A 19 -17.89 -1.78 -14.83
CA LYS A 19 -18.21 -1.33 -13.47
C LYS A 19 -17.00 -1.50 -12.53
N ASP A 20 -16.34 -2.65 -12.58
CA ASP A 20 -15.16 -2.95 -11.77
C ASP A 20 -14.04 -1.93 -12.05
N LEU A 21 -13.75 -1.69 -13.33
CA LEU A 21 -12.74 -0.72 -13.73
C LEU A 21 -13.09 0.72 -13.28
N ARG A 22 -14.34 1.12 -13.37
CA ARG A 22 -14.79 2.44 -12.89
C ARG A 22 -14.60 2.61 -11.38
N ALA A 23 -14.91 1.56 -10.59
CA ALA A 23 -14.69 1.58 -9.15
C ALA A 23 -13.19 1.75 -8.80
N ILE A 24 -12.29 1.05 -9.52
CA ILE A 24 -10.85 1.17 -9.35
C ILE A 24 -10.33 2.56 -9.77
N ILE A 25 -10.80 3.11 -10.89
CA ILE A 25 -10.45 4.46 -11.33
C ILE A 25 -10.92 5.50 -10.30
N GLN A 26 -12.14 5.37 -9.79
CA GLN A 26 -12.65 6.27 -8.77
C GLN A 26 -11.86 6.20 -7.46
N LEU A 27 -11.48 4.97 -7.02
CA LEU A 27 -10.59 4.76 -5.89
C LEU A 27 -9.22 5.43 -6.13
N GLY A 28 -8.62 5.21 -7.30
CA GLY A 28 -7.34 5.81 -7.68
C GLY A 28 -7.40 7.35 -7.69
N THR A 29 -8.48 7.94 -8.21
CA THR A 29 -8.69 9.39 -8.21
C THR A 29 -8.77 9.94 -6.78
N ALA A 30 -9.49 9.26 -5.89
CA ALA A 30 -9.58 9.68 -4.50
C ALA A 30 -8.22 9.68 -3.80
N PHE A 31 -7.45 8.59 -3.97
CA PHE A 31 -6.12 8.48 -3.40
C PHE A 31 -5.15 9.49 -4.01
N MET A 32 -5.21 9.71 -5.33
CA MET A 32 -4.42 10.75 -5.99
C MET A 32 -4.66 12.13 -5.35
N LEU A 33 -5.91 12.51 -5.11
CA LEU A 33 -6.24 13.79 -4.48
C LEU A 33 -5.72 13.87 -3.04
N ILE A 34 -6.01 12.86 -2.20
CA ILE A 34 -5.59 12.84 -0.80
C ILE A 34 -4.07 12.93 -0.69
N PHE A 35 -3.36 12.13 -1.48
CA PHE A 35 -1.90 12.06 -1.41
C PHE A 35 -1.20 13.20 -2.16
N SER A 36 -1.86 13.88 -3.12
CA SER A 36 -1.35 15.13 -3.65
C SER A 36 -1.24 16.20 -2.56
N ALA A 37 -2.21 16.27 -1.65
CA ALA A 37 -2.14 17.17 -0.49
C ALA A 37 -1.10 16.68 0.53
N PHE A 38 -1.17 15.41 0.94
CA PHE A 38 -0.33 14.88 2.03
C PHE A 38 1.15 14.83 1.67
N ASN A 39 1.51 14.35 0.48
CA ASN A 39 2.91 14.29 0.06
C ASN A 39 3.49 15.71 -0.14
N SER A 40 2.71 16.64 -0.73
CA SER A 40 3.15 18.03 -0.88
C SER A 40 3.38 18.71 0.45
N GLN A 41 2.51 18.47 1.42
CA GLN A 41 2.66 18.97 2.78
C GLN A 41 3.93 18.38 3.43
N GLY A 42 4.19 17.06 3.30
CA GLY A 42 5.37 16.41 3.83
C GLY A 42 6.69 17.05 3.36
N PHE A 43 6.77 17.51 2.12
CA PHE A 43 7.96 18.20 1.58
C PHE A 43 8.21 19.57 2.23
N VAL A 44 7.16 20.25 2.69
CA VAL A 44 7.28 21.61 3.27
C VAL A 44 7.13 21.62 4.79
N GLU A 45 6.70 20.54 5.42
CA GLU A 45 6.38 20.48 6.84
C GLU A 45 7.53 20.92 7.73
N ILE A 46 8.71 20.36 7.52
CA ILE A 46 9.90 20.66 8.34
C ILE A 46 10.26 22.15 8.22
N ALA A 47 10.28 22.68 6.99
CA ALA A 47 10.62 24.07 6.74
C ALA A 47 9.60 25.05 7.36
N VAL A 48 8.31 24.73 7.27
CA VAL A 48 7.23 25.53 7.87
C VAL A 48 7.32 25.51 9.39
N LEU A 49 7.50 24.33 9.99
CA LEU A 49 7.58 24.20 11.45
C LEU A 49 8.82 24.85 12.02
N SER A 50 9.96 24.76 11.34
CA SER A 50 11.18 25.46 11.71
C SER A 50 11.01 26.99 11.67
N SER A 51 10.33 27.54 10.65
CA SER A 51 10.01 28.96 10.58
C SER A 51 9.08 29.41 11.75
N VAL A 52 8.06 28.59 12.04
CA VAL A 52 7.12 28.87 13.14
C VAL A 52 7.81 28.80 14.50
N ALA A 53 8.76 27.87 14.70
CA ALA A 53 9.55 27.78 15.92
C ALA A 53 10.35 29.08 16.19
N HIS A 54 10.86 29.71 15.12
CA HIS A 54 11.57 30.97 15.21
C HIS A 54 10.61 32.17 15.40
N ASP A 55 9.51 32.21 14.65
CA ASP A 55 8.60 33.37 14.62
C ASP A 55 7.61 33.41 15.78
N ARG A 56 7.27 32.23 16.38
CA ARG A 56 6.26 32.08 17.43
C ARG A 56 6.72 31.09 18.51
N PRO A 57 7.67 31.44 19.37
CA PRO A 57 8.17 30.54 20.42
C PRO A 57 7.06 30.14 21.42
N GLU A 58 6.00 30.92 21.59
CA GLU A 58 4.83 30.61 22.43
C GLU A 58 4.01 29.42 21.92
N SER A 59 4.17 29.00 20.67
CA SER A 59 3.48 27.84 20.08
C SER A 59 3.96 26.50 20.67
N GLY A 60 5.11 26.48 21.38
CA GLY A 60 5.78 25.28 21.87
C GLY A 60 6.37 24.41 20.75
N ILE A 61 6.39 24.88 19.50
CA ILE A 61 6.99 24.19 18.36
C ILE A 61 8.50 24.43 18.38
N THR A 62 9.27 23.36 18.16
CA THR A 62 10.73 23.36 18.04
C THR A 62 11.15 23.08 16.59
N GLU A 63 12.41 23.32 16.26
CA GLU A 63 12.97 23.00 14.95
C GLU A 63 12.82 21.52 14.58
N GLN A 64 12.81 20.62 15.58
CA GLN A 64 12.66 19.18 15.40
C GLN A 64 11.19 18.71 15.36
N SER A 65 10.22 19.60 15.56
CA SER A 65 8.80 19.22 15.66
C SER A 65 8.27 18.52 14.39
N GLY A 66 8.81 18.83 13.21
CA GLY A 66 8.47 18.14 11.97
C GLY A 66 8.87 16.65 11.99
N TYR A 67 10.09 16.36 12.45
CA TYR A 67 10.54 14.98 12.60
C TYR A 67 9.74 14.22 13.66
N TYR A 68 9.38 14.87 14.77
CA TYR A 68 8.54 14.25 15.80
C TYR A 68 7.13 13.98 15.31
N SER A 69 6.54 14.91 14.57
CA SER A 69 5.23 14.74 13.92
C SER A 69 5.21 13.50 13.02
N LEU A 70 6.14 13.41 12.07
CA LEU A 70 6.28 12.26 11.17
C LEU A 70 6.52 10.95 11.95
N SER A 71 7.40 10.97 12.95
CA SER A 71 7.68 9.79 13.79
C SER A 71 6.42 9.30 14.51
N ILE A 72 5.61 10.22 15.04
CA ILE A 72 4.34 9.88 15.70
C ILE A 72 3.36 9.28 14.68
N ILE A 73 3.24 9.85 13.49
CA ILE A 73 2.39 9.30 12.42
C ILE A 73 2.77 7.84 12.14
N TYR A 74 4.05 7.55 11.84
CA TYR A 74 4.49 6.20 11.48
C TYR A 74 4.43 5.22 12.65
N PHE A 75 4.71 5.65 13.87
CA PHE A 75 4.59 4.83 15.08
C PHE A 75 3.14 4.41 15.31
N VAL A 76 2.22 5.37 15.35
CA VAL A 76 0.79 5.10 15.52
C VAL A 76 0.24 4.29 14.35
N PHE A 77 0.67 4.59 13.13
CA PHE A 77 0.32 3.82 11.93
C PHE A 77 0.71 2.34 12.10
N THR A 78 1.93 2.06 12.55
CA THR A 78 2.40 0.69 12.78
C THR A 78 1.50 -0.07 13.74
N ILE A 79 1.24 0.50 14.93
CA ILE A 79 0.40 -0.16 15.94
C ILE A 79 -1.05 -0.31 15.45
N SER A 80 -1.58 0.73 14.82
CA SER A 80 -2.98 0.77 14.37
C SER A 80 -3.28 -0.22 13.24
N ASN A 81 -2.27 -0.66 12.48
CA ASN A 81 -2.46 -1.69 11.47
C ASN A 81 -2.97 -3.03 12.06
N LEU A 82 -2.63 -3.35 13.31
CA LEU A 82 -3.15 -4.54 13.97
C LEU A 82 -4.65 -4.42 14.31
N LEU A 83 -5.17 -3.20 14.40
CA LEU A 83 -6.58 -2.91 14.69
C LEU A 83 -7.38 -2.62 13.40
N ALA A 84 -6.72 -2.31 12.30
CA ALA A 84 -7.38 -1.94 11.04
C ALA A 84 -8.38 -2.99 10.52
N PRO A 85 -8.09 -4.32 10.56
CA PRO A 85 -9.06 -5.33 10.15
C PRO A 85 -10.35 -5.29 10.98
N VAL A 86 -10.24 -5.06 12.29
CA VAL A 86 -11.40 -4.97 13.19
C VAL A 86 -12.28 -3.79 12.78
N VAL A 87 -11.69 -2.62 12.56
CA VAL A 87 -12.42 -1.42 12.14
C VAL A 87 -13.12 -1.63 10.80
N ILE A 88 -12.40 -2.22 9.83
CA ILE A 88 -12.92 -2.48 8.48
C ILE A 88 -14.11 -3.47 8.52
N ASN A 89 -14.04 -4.50 9.38
CA ASN A 89 -15.12 -5.47 9.51
C ASN A 89 -16.36 -4.88 10.22
N ILE A 90 -16.19 -3.90 11.10
CA ILE A 90 -17.30 -3.24 11.80
C ILE A 90 -18.03 -2.26 10.88
N ILE A 91 -17.31 -1.33 10.25
CA ILE A 91 -17.89 -0.22 9.50
C ILE A 91 -17.83 -0.40 7.98
N GLY A 92 -17.14 -1.44 7.50
CA GLY A 92 -16.94 -1.73 6.09
C GLY A 92 -15.78 -0.96 5.47
N CYS A 93 -15.16 -1.50 4.41
CA CYS A 93 -13.95 -0.95 3.81
C CYS A 93 -14.14 0.49 3.28
N LYS A 94 -15.28 0.78 2.64
CA LYS A 94 -15.60 2.12 2.10
C LYS A 94 -15.60 3.19 3.20
N TRP A 95 -16.37 3.00 4.26
CA TRP A 95 -16.50 3.99 5.32
C TRP A 95 -15.26 4.08 6.21
N SER A 96 -14.49 2.99 6.33
CA SER A 96 -13.16 3.03 6.96
C SER A 96 -12.21 3.94 6.19
N MET A 97 -12.20 3.85 4.85
CA MET A 97 -11.39 4.73 4.01
C MET A 97 -11.85 6.20 4.12
N VAL A 98 -13.15 6.48 4.15
CA VAL A 98 -13.67 7.84 4.34
C VAL A 98 -13.23 8.41 5.68
N LEU A 99 -13.37 7.63 6.76
CA LEU A 99 -12.91 8.03 8.10
C LEU A 99 -11.40 8.31 8.11
N GLY A 100 -10.60 7.41 7.50
CA GLY A 100 -9.16 7.61 7.35
C GLY A 100 -8.83 8.90 6.58
N ALA A 101 -9.49 9.17 5.45
CA ALA A 101 -9.27 10.39 4.68
C ALA A 101 -9.62 11.65 5.47
N LEU A 102 -10.66 11.62 6.31
CA LEU A 102 -11.02 12.75 7.16
C LEU A 102 -9.95 13.07 8.21
N THR A 103 -9.22 12.07 8.72
CA THR A 103 -8.10 12.32 9.64
C THR A 103 -6.95 13.06 8.95
N TYR A 104 -6.67 12.75 7.68
CA TYR A 104 -5.70 13.52 6.87
C TYR A 104 -6.18 14.97 6.64
N CYS A 105 -7.47 15.19 6.38
CA CYS A 105 -8.03 16.53 6.29
C CYS A 105 -7.85 17.32 7.58
N LEU A 106 -8.12 16.69 8.74
CA LEU A 106 -7.95 17.30 10.05
C LEU A 106 -6.49 17.65 10.33
N PHE A 107 -5.57 16.75 9.95
CA PHE A 107 -4.13 16.99 10.06
C PHE A 107 -3.72 18.25 9.25
N MET A 108 -4.18 18.38 7.99
CA MET A 108 -3.91 19.57 7.17
C MET A 108 -4.50 20.84 7.79
N LEU A 109 -5.74 20.78 8.30
CA LEU A 109 -6.41 21.91 8.96
C LEU A 109 -5.67 22.34 10.23
N GLY A 110 -5.04 21.42 10.95
CA GLY A 110 -4.24 21.69 12.14
C GLY A 110 -3.09 22.66 11.89
N PHE A 111 -2.54 22.69 10.69
CA PHE A 111 -1.48 23.65 10.31
C PHE A 111 -1.97 25.10 10.17
N LEU A 112 -3.27 25.35 10.19
CA LEU A 112 -3.82 26.71 10.26
C LEU A 112 -3.73 27.30 11.68
N HIS A 113 -3.64 26.44 12.69
CA HIS A 113 -3.49 26.81 14.12
C HIS A 113 -2.37 25.98 14.76
N LEU A 114 -1.12 26.33 14.46
CA LEU A 114 0.06 25.61 14.89
C LEU A 114 0.31 25.79 16.37
N GLN A 115 0.08 24.70 17.13
CA GLN A 115 0.48 24.49 18.51
C GLN A 115 1.05 23.08 18.66
N ALA A 116 2.10 22.89 19.43
CA ALA A 116 2.78 21.59 19.57
C ALA A 116 1.83 20.45 20.00
N THR A 117 0.98 20.68 20.99
CA THR A 117 0.02 19.68 21.48
C THR A 117 -0.98 19.29 20.39
N LEU A 118 -1.53 20.25 19.65
CA LEU A 118 -2.48 20.01 18.56
C LEU A 118 -1.79 19.25 17.41
N LEU A 119 -0.58 19.67 17.04
CA LEU A 119 0.22 19.03 16.00
C LEU A 119 0.41 17.54 16.29
N TYR A 120 0.91 17.21 17.49
CA TYR A 120 1.19 15.81 17.84
C TYR A 120 -0.08 14.97 18.02
N ALA A 121 -1.17 15.54 18.53
CA ALA A 121 -2.46 14.86 18.61
C ALA A 121 -3.02 14.54 17.22
N LEU A 122 -2.96 15.49 16.28
CA LEU A 122 -3.40 15.29 14.90
C LEU A 122 -2.48 14.35 14.13
N SER A 123 -1.16 14.35 14.42
CA SER A 123 -0.21 13.37 13.89
C SER A 123 -0.58 11.95 14.30
N ALA A 124 -0.90 11.74 15.59
CA ALA A 124 -1.35 10.43 16.07
C ALA A 124 -2.68 10.01 15.40
N LEU A 125 -3.62 10.93 15.28
CA LEU A 125 -4.90 10.69 14.60
C LEU A 125 -4.71 10.36 13.13
N ALA A 126 -3.82 11.07 12.42
CA ALA A 126 -3.46 10.79 11.03
C ALA A 126 -2.80 9.41 10.88
N GLY A 127 -1.93 8.98 11.82
CA GLY A 127 -1.35 7.65 11.84
C GLY A 127 -2.41 6.54 11.97
N PHE A 128 -3.40 6.71 12.86
CA PHE A 128 -4.54 5.80 12.94
C PHE A 128 -5.35 5.78 11.64
N GLY A 129 -5.65 6.95 11.09
CA GLY A 129 -6.37 7.08 9.81
C GLY A 129 -5.63 6.44 8.65
N ALA A 130 -4.29 6.53 8.63
CA ALA A 130 -3.45 5.87 7.64
C ALA A 130 -3.67 4.34 7.64
N ALA A 131 -3.72 3.71 8.82
CA ALA A 131 -3.91 2.27 8.94
C ALA A 131 -5.22 1.80 8.30
N ILE A 132 -6.33 2.46 8.61
CA ILE A 132 -7.64 2.09 8.08
C ILE A 132 -7.82 2.49 6.61
N LEU A 133 -7.17 3.58 6.16
CA LEU A 133 -7.21 4.03 4.77
C LEU A 133 -6.48 3.06 3.85
N TRP A 134 -5.23 2.73 4.16
CA TRP A 134 -4.40 1.87 3.33
C TRP A 134 -4.84 0.40 3.34
N THR A 135 -5.24 -0.12 4.51
CA THR A 135 -5.81 -1.47 4.60
C THR A 135 -7.14 -1.55 3.84
N GLY A 136 -8.01 -0.55 3.99
CA GLY A 136 -9.26 -0.44 3.26
C GLY A 136 -9.07 -0.36 1.75
N GLN A 137 -8.05 0.34 1.26
CA GLN A 137 -7.69 0.37 -0.16
C GLN A 137 -7.41 -1.04 -0.71
N GLY A 138 -6.60 -1.82 0.01
CA GLY A 138 -6.26 -3.19 -0.39
C GLY A 138 -7.49 -4.09 -0.42
N VAL A 139 -8.33 -4.01 0.61
CA VAL A 139 -9.60 -4.76 0.68
C VAL A 139 -10.51 -4.38 -0.49
N TYR A 140 -10.73 -3.07 -0.72
CA TYR A 140 -11.59 -2.60 -1.80
C TYR A 140 -11.09 -3.03 -3.18
N LEU A 141 -9.77 -2.94 -3.40
CA LEU A 141 -9.12 -3.44 -4.64
C LEU A 141 -9.41 -4.93 -4.84
N THR A 142 -9.30 -5.75 -3.78
CA THR A 142 -9.56 -7.19 -3.84
C THR A 142 -11.03 -7.48 -4.13
N GLU A 143 -11.95 -6.80 -3.47
CA GLU A 143 -13.40 -6.99 -3.63
C GLU A 143 -13.89 -6.62 -5.04
N TRP A 144 -13.24 -5.65 -5.71
CA TRP A 144 -13.58 -5.20 -7.06
C TRP A 144 -12.66 -5.76 -8.15
N SER A 145 -11.81 -6.73 -7.81
CA SER A 145 -10.94 -7.39 -8.78
C SER A 145 -11.19 -8.89 -8.78
N ARG A 146 -11.14 -9.47 -9.97
CA ARG A 146 -11.15 -10.92 -10.17
C ARG A 146 -9.70 -11.36 -10.36
N PHE A 147 -9.43 -12.66 -10.24
CA PHE A 147 -8.09 -13.21 -10.42
C PHE A 147 -7.44 -12.75 -11.73
N ASP A 148 -8.18 -12.77 -12.84
CA ASP A 148 -7.71 -12.35 -14.17
C ASP A 148 -7.52 -10.83 -14.33
N THR A 149 -8.14 -10.01 -13.48
CA THR A 149 -8.07 -8.54 -13.55
C THR A 149 -7.23 -7.90 -12.45
N MET A 150 -6.84 -8.66 -11.42
CA MET A 150 -6.13 -8.15 -10.24
C MET A 150 -4.82 -7.44 -10.61
N ALA A 151 -3.98 -8.05 -11.46
CA ALA A 151 -2.71 -7.45 -11.88
C ALA A 151 -2.91 -6.13 -12.64
N ARG A 152 -3.91 -6.08 -13.53
CA ARG A 152 -4.27 -4.86 -14.25
C ARG A 152 -4.76 -3.77 -13.31
N ASN A 153 -5.68 -4.11 -12.41
CA ASN A 153 -6.30 -3.17 -11.50
C ASN A 153 -5.29 -2.61 -10.49
N SER A 154 -4.36 -3.45 -10.00
CA SER A 154 -3.24 -3.02 -9.15
C SER A 154 -2.34 -2.01 -9.87
N GLY A 155 -1.97 -2.28 -11.14
CA GLY A 155 -1.15 -1.37 -11.94
C GLY A 155 -1.84 -0.02 -12.19
N ILE A 156 -3.12 -0.02 -12.56
CA ILE A 156 -3.91 1.20 -12.77
C ILE A 156 -4.01 2.01 -11.47
N LEU A 157 -4.37 1.34 -10.37
CA LEU A 157 -4.50 1.99 -9.06
C LEU A 157 -3.18 2.63 -8.64
N TRP A 158 -2.06 1.91 -8.82
CA TRP A 158 -0.73 2.42 -8.48
C TRP A 158 -0.34 3.63 -9.33
N ALA A 159 -0.51 3.56 -10.65
CA ALA A 159 -0.21 4.68 -11.55
C ALA A 159 -1.02 5.93 -11.21
N MET A 160 -2.31 5.78 -10.91
CA MET A 160 -3.18 6.90 -10.51
C MET A 160 -2.78 7.47 -9.15
N LEU A 161 -2.52 6.63 -8.17
CA LEU A 161 -2.05 7.04 -6.85
C LEU A 161 -0.77 7.88 -6.98
N GLN A 162 0.23 7.36 -7.69
CA GLN A 162 1.55 7.99 -7.80
C GLN A 162 1.58 9.23 -8.70
N SER A 163 0.52 9.47 -9.48
CA SER A 163 0.33 10.75 -10.17
C SER A 163 0.26 11.94 -9.19
N CYS A 164 -0.03 11.66 -7.90
CA CYS A 164 0.00 12.66 -6.84
C CYS A 164 1.35 13.40 -6.73
N LEU A 165 2.47 12.71 -7.00
CA LEU A 165 3.81 13.31 -6.96
C LEU A 165 4.00 14.35 -8.06
N ILE A 166 3.44 14.12 -9.24
CA ILE A 166 3.49 15.07 -10.35
C ILE A 166 2.63 16.29 -10.05
N PHE A 167 1.36 16.08 -9.66
CA PHE A 167 0.47 17.18 -9.34
C PHE A 167 0.95 18.00 -8.14
N GLY A 168 1.41 17.31 -7.08
CA GLY A 168 1.99 17.95 -5.91
C GLY A 168 3.26 18.72 -6.22
N GLY A 169 4.17 18.13 -7.01
CA GLY A 169 5.41 18.76 -7.44
C GLY A 169 5.18 20.02 -8.27
N ILE A 170 4.25 19.97 -9.24
CA ILE A 170 3.87 21.16 -10.04
C ILE A 170 3.26 22.26 -9.16
N PHE A 171 2.39 21.88 -8.22
CA PHE A 171 1.77 22.83 -7.30
C PHE A 171 2.82 23.53 -6.43
N LEU A 172 3.75 22.80 -5.82
CA LEU A 172 4.82 23.36 -5.01
C LEU A 172 5.78 24.21 -5.84
N PHE A 173 6.14 23.76 -7.04
CA PHE A 173 6.96 24.54 -7.95
C PHE A 173 6.32 25.90 -8.27
N SER A 174 5.02 25.90 -8.55
CA SER A 174 4.27 27.13 -8.83
C SER A 174 4.23 28.08 -7.63
N LEU A 175 4.12 27.54 -6.41
CA LEU A 175 4.14 28.34 -5.18
C LEU A 175 5.53 28.93 -4.92
N PHE A 176 6.60 28.16 -5.04
CA PHE A 176 7.96 28.61 -4.79
C PHE A 176 8.46 29.62 -5.84
N PHE A 177 7.93 29.53 -7.06
CA PHE A 177 8.25 30.48 -8.11
C PHE A 177 7.60 31.85 -7.93
N SER A 178 6.42 31.91 -7.28
CA SER A 178 5.61 33.15 -7.20
C SER A 178 5.73 33.89 -5.87
N SER A 179 6.19 33.29 -4.77
CA SER A 179 6.19 33.94 -3.45
C SER A 179 7.08 33.24 -2.42
N THR A 180 7.52 33.98 -1.39
CA THR A 180 8.21 33.41 -0.23
C THR A 180 7.27 32.49 0.57
N ILE A 181 7.82 31.36 1.06
CA ILE A 181 7.09 30.29 1.78
C ILE A 181 6.19 30.84 2.89
N THR A 182 6.63 31.82 3.64
CA THR A 182 5.95 32.37 4.81
C THR A 182 4.67 33.17 4.48
N SER A 183 4.59 33.87 3.36
CA SER A 183 3.39 34.64 2.98
C SER A 183 2.25 33.79 2.44
N SER A 184 2.55 32.56 2.00
CA SER A 184 1.60 31.66 1.33
C SER A 184 1.09 30.52 2.21
N THR A 185 1.56 30.38 3.47
CA THR A 185 1.27 29.23 4.34
C THR A 185 -0.23 29.00 4.54
N ARG A 186 -1.00 30.05 4.80
CA ARG A 186 -2.45 29.93 5.01
C ARG A 186 -3.17 29.46 3.72
N LEU A 187 -2.85 30.05 2.58
CA LEU A 187 -3.42 29.66 1.28
C LEU A 187 -3.06 28.20 0.95
N MET A 188 -1.80 27.81 1.18
CA MET A 188 -1.30 26.46 0.93
C MET A 188 -2.07 25.41 1.73
N TYR A 189 -2.17 25.57 3.06
CA TYR A 189 -2.87 24.57 3.90
C TYR A 189 -4.39 24.59 3.70
N THR A 190 -4.98 25.71 3.37
CA THR A 190 -6.39 25.77 2.96
C THR A 190 -6.62 24.99 1.66
N SER A 191 -5.73 25.15 0.67
CA SER A 191 -5.78 24.40 -0.59
C SER A 191 -5.58 22.91 -0.38
N PHE A 192 -4.60 22.50 0.44
CA PHE A 192 -4.37 21.10 0.77
C PHE A 192 -5.58 20.48 1.46
N SER A 193 -6.18 21.19 2.42
CA SER A 193 -7.37 20.70 3.12
C SER A 193 -8.55 20.53 2.15
N ALA A 194 -8.75 21.49 1.23
CA ALA A 194 -9.82 21.42 0.22
C ALA A 194 -9.61 20.24 -0.75
N ILE A 195 -8.39 20.03 -1.24
CA ILE A 195 -8.04 18.90 -2.13
C ILE A 195 -8.25 17.57 -1.40
N CYS A 196 -7.77 17.45 -0.16
CA CYS A 196 -7.93 16.25 0.65
C CYS A 196 -9.42 15.96 0.94
N LEU A 197 -10.22 16.99 1.26
CA LEU A 197 -11.66 16.85 1.43
C LEU A 197 -12.34 16.41 0.13
N GLY A 198 -11.93 16.94 -1.02
CA GLY A 198 -12.38 16.47 -2.34
C GLY A 198 -12.12 14.99 -2.54
N GLY A 199 -10.93 14.50 -2.16
CA GLY A 199 -10.61 13.07 -2.17
C GLY A 199 -11.51 12.24 -1.24
N ALA A 200 -11.77 12.72 -0.02
CA ALA A 200 -12.69 12.07 0.93
C ALA A 200 -14.12 12.00 0.39
N LEU A 201 -14.60 13.05 -0.28
CA LEU A 201 -15.90 13.05 -0.95
C LEU A 201 -15.94 12.01 -2.09
N VAL A 202 -14.91 11.91 -2.91
CA VAL A 202 -14.83 10.88 -3.97
C VAL A 202 -14.90 9.48 -3.36
N LEU A 203 -14.25 9.21 -2.20
CA LEU A 203 -14.39 7.95 -1.46
C LEU A 203 -15.82 7.72 -0.96
N ALA A 204 -16.49 8.76 -0.48
CA ALA A 204 -17.87 8.65 0.00
C ALA A 204 -18.87 8.26 -1.11
N PHE A 205 -18.56 8.57 -2.36
CA PHE A 205 -19.35 8.17 -3.52
C PHE A 205 -18.91 6.87 -4.18
N LEU A 206 -17.94 6.14 -3.61
CA LEU A 206 -17.56 4.83 -4.12
C LEU A 206 -18.76 3.87 -4.14
N PRO A 207 -18.91 3.05 -5.18
CA PRO A 207 -19.94 2.04 -5.21
C PRO A 207 -19.73 1.00 -4.10
N SER A 208 -20.83 0.59 -3.48
CA SER A 208 -20.79 -0.50 -2.49
C SER A 208 -20.61 -1.84 -3.19
N VAL A 209 -19.86 -2.75 -2.56
CA VAL A 209 -19.60 -4.08 -3.10
C VAL A 209 -20.92 -4.84 -3.29
N PRO A 210 -21.13 -5.51 -4.44
CA PRO A 210 -22.33 -6.30 -4.68
C PRO A 210 -22.46 -7.43 -3.64
N ARG A 211 -23.66 -7.58 -3.08
CA ARG A 211 -23.97 -8.56 -2.03
C ARG A 211 -23.71 -10.02 -2.45
N SER A 212 -23.67 -10.30 -3.75
CA SER A 212 -23.42 -11.61 -4.35
C SER A 212 -22.01 -12.17 -4.01
N ASN A 213 -21.00 -11.31 -3.93
CA ASN A 213 -19.64 -11.76 -3.60
C ASN A 213 -19.48 -12.14 -2.13
N ARG A 214 -20.28 -11.53 -1.23
CA ARG A 214 -20.27 -11.86 0.21
C ARG A 214 -20.96 -13.19 0.54
N LEU A 215 -21.91 -13.64 -0.28
CA LEU A 215 -22.61 -14.93 -0.06
C LEU A 215 -21.74 -16.12 -0.50
N GLY A 216 -20.87 -15.95 -1.50
CA GLY A 216 -19.86 -16.94 -1.88
C GLY A 216 -18.79 -17.16 -0.79
N GLU A 217 -18.40 -16.10 -0.09
CA GLU A 217 -17.45 -16.16 1.03
C GLU A 217 -18.02 -16.93 2.24
N ASN A 218 -19.30 -16.74 2.57
CA ASN A 218 -19.91 -17.45 3.70
C ASN A 218 -20.07 -18.94 3.45
N SER A 219 -20.32 -19.35 2.20
CA SER A 219 -20.44 -20.77 1.84
C SER A 219 -19.07 -21.47 1.84
N SER A 220 -18.02 -20.79 1.42
CA SER A 220 -16.66 -21.31 1.41
C SER A 220 -16.07 -21.41 2.83
N ASN A 221 -16.39 -20.47 3.71
CA ASN A 221 -15.97 -20.51 5.11
C ASN A 221 -16.60 -21.67 5.89
N GLN A 222 -17.87 -21.99 5.61
CA GLN A 222 -18.52 -23.15 6.25
C GLN A 222 -17.90 -24.48 5.82
N GLN A 223 -17.50 -24.62 4.56
CA GLN A 223 -16.84 -25.83 4.07
C GLN A 223 -15.42 -26.01 4.64
N ILE A 224 -14.67 -24.94 4.83
CA ILE A 224 -13.32 -24.99 5.42
C ILE A 224 -13.39 -25.30 6.92
N GLU A 225 -14.35 -24.77 7.66
CA GLU A 225 -14.56 -25.08 9.08
C GLU A 225 -15.03 -26.52 9.30
N GLU A 226 -15.76 -27.13 8.36
CA GLU A 226 -16.17 -28.54 8.40
C GLU A 226 -14.98 -29.49 8.05
N GLU A 227 -14.08 -29.12 7.14
CA GLU A 227 -12.89 -29.93 6.82
C GLU A 227 -11.80 -29.86 7.91
N GLU A 228 -11.60 -28.72 8.58
CA GLU A 228 -10.64 -28.60 9.71
C GLU A 228 -11.17 -29.24 11.02
N GLY A 229 -12.49 -29.48 11.14
CA GLY A 229 -13.11 -30.14 12.30
C GLY A 229 -12.99 -31.67 12.32
N ILE A 230 -12.52 -32.31 11.24
CA ILE A 230 -12.47 -33.78 11.10
C ILE A 230 -11.10 -34.37 11.41
N ASP A 231 -10.06 -33.57 11.55
CA ASP A 231 -8.67 -34.06 11.77
C ASP A 231 -8.20 -34.03 13.23
N GLY A 232 -9.10 -34.24 14.17
CA GLY A 232 -8.83 -34.28 15.61
C GLY A 232 -9.49 -35.43 16.37
N GLY A 233 -9.50 -36.66 15.82
CA GLY A 233 -10.07 -37.80 16.48
C GLY A 233 -9.25 -39.07 16.28
N ASP A 234 -8.67 -39.50 17.36
CA ASP A 234 -7.75 -40.60 17.63
C ASP A 234 -8.15 -41.95 17.03
N THR A 235 -7.14 -42.67 16.54
CA THR A 235 -7.21 -44.05 16.04
C THR A 235 -7.37 -45.03 17.18
N THR A 236 -8.37 -45.91 17.13
CA THR A 236 -8.25 -47.30 17.55
C THR A 236 -9.13 -48.21 16.69
N SER A 237 -8.45 -49.25 16.28
CA SER A 237 -8.70 -50.46 15.54
C SER A 237 -10.06 -51.17 15.64
N ASP A 238 -10.28 -51.89 14.55
CA ASP A 238 -11.02 -53.20 14.37
C ASP A 238 -12.54 -53.12 14.17
N ASP A 239 -13.02 -53.45 12.99
CA ASP A 239 -13.50 -54.77 12.58
C ASP A 239 -14.16 -54.75 11.20
N GLN A 240 -13.99 -55.89 10.55
CA GLN A 240 -14.36 -56.22 9.18
C GLN A 240 -15.88 -56.42 8.97
N ALA A 241 -16.25 -56.21 7.74
CA ALA A 241 -17.12 -57.08 6.92
C ALA A 241 -18.61 -56.83 6.80
N ASN A 242 -19.00 -56.78 5.53
CA ASN A 242 -20.28 -57.25 4.92
C ASN A 242 -21.50 -56.33 5.02
N LEU A 243 -22.11 -56.04 3.97
CA LEU A 243 -22.84 -56.69 2.91
C LEU A 243 -23.74 -55.70 2.16
N ILE A 244 -23.83 -55.92 0.93
CA ILE A 244 -24.68 -55.43 -0.15
C ILE A 244 -26.20 -55.51 0.17
N SER A 245 -26.96 -54.58 -0.48
CA SER A 245 -28.41 -54.67 -0.76
C SER A 245 -29.31 -54.08 0.34
N ASP A 246 -30.10 -53.06 0.09
CA ASP A 246 -31.31 -53.12 -0.67
C ASP A 246 -31.95 -51.73 -0.86
N ARG A 247 -32.65 -51.63 -1.92
CA ARG A 247 -33.44 -50.48 -2.38
C ARG A 247 -34.82 -50.54 -1.66
N SER A 248 -35.25 -49.51 -0.97
CA SER A 248 -36.63 -49.05 -1.08
C SER A 248 -37.04 -48.01 -0.01
N THR A 249 -37.74 -47.03 -0.50
CA THR A 249 -38.82 -46.24 0.14
C THR A 249 -38.48 -45.31 1.31
N ILE A 250 -38.38 -44.05 0.98
CA ILE A 250 -38.38 -42.90 1.88
C ILE A 250 -39.79 -42.53 2.31
N PRO A 251 -40.06 -42.27 3.58
CA PRO A 251 -41.15 -41.39 3.99
C PRO A 251 -40.61 -39.96 4.16
N ILE A 252 -41.18 -39.04 3.40
CA ILE A 252 -41.03 -37.60 3.54
C ILE A 252 -41.49 -37.19 4.94
N ARG A 253 -40.55 -36.90 5.81
CA ARG A 253 -40.85 -36.26 7.10
C ARG A 253 -40.64 -34.76 6.92
N SER A 254 -41.76 -34.03 6.85
CA SER A 254 -41.80 -32.58 6.91
C SER A 254 -41.19 -32.10 8.24
N HIS A 255 -39.93 -31.69 8.22
CA HIS A 255 -39.41 -30.88 9.30
C HIS A 255 -39.69 -29.41 8.98
N SER A 256 -40.47 -28.81 9.89
CA SER A 256 -40.74 -27.38 9.98
C SER A 256 -39.47 -26.58 9.81
N VAL A 257 -39.48 -25.74 8.78
CA VAL A 257 -38.47 -24.67 8.57
C VAL A 257 -38.43 -23.83 9.84
N PRO A 258 -37.29 -23.69 10.51
CA PRO A 258 -37.17 -22.70 11.57
C PRO A 258 -37.30 -21.33 10.91
N THR A 259 -38.29 -20.58 11.38
CA THR A 259 -38.50 -19.17 11.05
C THR A 259 -37.16 -18.45 11.14
N ALA A 260 -36.75 -17.84 10.04
CA ALA A 260 -35.54 -17.03 9.96
C ALA A 260 -35.66 -15.89 10.98
N THR A 261 -35.16 -16.12 12.19
CA THR A 261 -34.78 -15.06 13.10
C THR A 261 -33.76 -14.24 12.35
N SER A 262 -34.06 -12.98 12.18
CA SER A 262 -33.19 -11.95 11.63
C SER A 262 -31.83 -12.00 12.34
N ILE A 263 -30.88 -12.69 11.74
CA ILE A 263 -29.49 -12.66 12.18
C ILE A 263 -29.00 -11.26 11.86
N SER A 264 -28.96 -10.41 12.89
CA SER A 264 -28.18 -9.18 12.88
C SER A 264 -26.78 -9.54 12.38
N PRO A 265 -26.13 -8.70 11.53
CA PRO A 265 -24.79 -8.99 11.06
C PRO A 265 -23.92 -9.23 12.29
N HIS A 266 -23.44 -10.48 12.45
CA HIS A 266 -22.61 -10.86 13.58
C HIS A 266 -21.42 -9.91 13.58
N LEU A 267 -21.35 -9.03 14.58
CA LEU A 267 -20.13 -8.40 14.99
C LEU A 267 -19.16 -9.56 15.30
N ARG A 268 -18.32 -9.94 14.34
CA ARG A 268 -17.21 -10.84 14.61
C ARG A 268 -16.48 -10.25 15.80
N SER A 269 -16.37 -11.00 16.88
CA SER A 269 -15.73 -10.51 18.11
C SER A 269 -14.35 -9.96 17.72
N TRP A 270 -14.01 -8.75 18.15
CA TRP A 270 -12.69 -8.14 17.92
C TRP A 270 -11.53 -9.10 18.27
N LYS A 271 -11.75 -9.99 19.26
CA LYS A 271 -10.81 -11.05 19.65
C LYS A 271 -10.63 -12.06 18.51
N HIS A 272 -11.68 -12.45 17.82
CA HIS A 272 -11.63 -13.38 16.71
C HIS A 272 -10.80 -12.79 15.55
N GLU A 273 -11.04 -11.53 15.19
CA GLU A 273 -10.27 -10.86 14.12
C GLU A 273 -8.79 -10.69 14.49
N PHE A 274 -8.50 -10.36 15.74
CA PHE A 274 -7.13 -10.26 16.21
C PHE A 274 -6.42 -11.62 16.18
N VAL A 275 -7.08 -12.68 16.66
CA VAL A 275 -6.56 -14.06 16.60
C VAL A 275 -6.36 -14.49 15.14
N ASN A 276 -7.29 -14.15 14.26
CA ASN A 276 -7.17 -14.44 12.82
C ASN A 276 -5.98 -13.72 12.18
N THR A 277 -5.74 -12.45 12.53
CA THR A 277 -4.54 -11.72 12.11
C THR A 277 -3.26 -12.42 12.55
N LEU A 278 -3.21 -12.91 13.81
CA LEU A 278 -2.07 -13.66 14.33
C LEU A 278 -1.91 -15.04 13.63
N ARG A 279 -3.02 -15.71 13.30
CA ARG A 279 -2.99 -16.96 12.54
C ARG A 279 -2.43 -16.73 11.13
N VAL A 280 -2.87 -15.69 10.42
CA VAL A 280 -2.33 -15.32 9.11
C VAL A 280 -0.85 -14.96 9.23
N LEU A 281 -0.43 -14.24 10.26
CA LEU A 281 0.96 -13.88 10.52
C LEU A 281 1.85 -15.13 10.71
N ASN A 282 1.35 -16.16 11.39
CA ASN A 282 2.10 -17.39 11.67
C ASN A 282 2.19 -18.34 10.46
N SER A 283 1.61 -17.99 9.31
CA SER A 283 1.72 -18.80 8.10
C SER A 283 3.10 -18.66 7.44
N ARG A 284 3.65 -19.76 6.90
CA ARG A 284 4.93 -19.75 6.17
C ARG A 284 4.95 -18.70 5.05
N ARG A 285 3.84 -18.55 4.34
CA ARG A 285 3.69 -17.58 3.25
C ARG A 285 3.84 -16.14 3.77
N MET A 286 3.14 -15.80 4.84
CA MET A 286 3.20 -14.47 5.43
C MET A 286 4.58 -14.18 6.04
N PHE A 287 5.23 -15.18 6.63
CA PHE A 287 6.60 -15.05 7.12
C PHE A 287 7.58 -14.69 5.98
N LEU A 288 7.50 -15.37 4.82
CA LEU A 288 8.32 -15.02 3.66
C LEU A 288 7.97 -13.63 3.12
N LEU A 289 6.69 -13.31 3.02
CA LEU A 289 6.23 -12.00 2.56
C LEU A 289 6.60 -10.86 3.51
N SER A 290 6.80 -11.10 4.81
CA SER A 290 7.21 -10.06 5.75
C SER A 290 8.55 -9.43 5.36
N PHE A 291 9.50 -10.18 4.81
CA PHE A 291 10.77 -9.64 4.26
C PHE A 291 10.52 -8.74 3.06
N VAL A 292 9.58 -9.11 2.19
CA VAL A 292 9.17 -8.32 1.03
C VAL A 292 8.53 -7.00 1.48
N PHE A 293 7.67 -7.05 2.48
CA PHE A 293 7.00 -5.88 3.05
C PHE A 293 7.98 -4.95 3.76
N MET A 294 8.93 -5.51 4.51
CA MET A 294 9.99 -4.72 5.14
C MET A 294 10.86 -4.03 4.10
N TYR A 295 11.24 -4.72 3.03
CA TYR A 295 12.01 -4.11 1.95
C TYR A 295 11.25 -2.92 1.32
N SER A 296 9.97 -3.08 1.02
CA SER A 296 9.17 -1.98 0.46
C SER A 296 9.07 -0.78 1.42
N GLY A 297 9.17 -1.00 2.73
CA GLY A 297 9.22 0.06 3.73
C GLY A 297 10.56 0.80 3.76
N ILE A 298 11.66 0.06 3.73
CA ILE A 298 13.02 0.63 3.67
C ILE A 298 13.20 1.43 2.38
N GLU A 299 12.75 0.88 1.26
CA GLU A 299 12.79 1.52 -0.05
C GLU A 299 12.01 2.84 -0.07
N LEU A 300 10.77 2.83 0.42
CA LEU A 300 9.94 4.03 0.55
C LEU A 300 10.67 5.15 1.29
N THR A 301 11.28 4.83 2.43
CA THR A 301 12.04 5.80 3.24
C THR A 301 13.27 6.29 2.50
N PHE A 302 13.95 5.40 1.79
CA PHE A 302 15.16 5.75 1.06
C PHE A 302 14.89 6.78 -0.04
N TYR A 303 13.94 6.53 -0.93
CA TYR A 303 13.70 7.45 -2.04
C TYR A 303 12.94 8.73 -1.63
N THR A 304 12.07 8.67 -0.62
CA THR A 304 11.35 9.87 -0.15
C THR A 304 12.19 10.75 0.76
N GLY A 305 12.97 10.15 1.67
CA GLY A 305 13.73 10.84 2.70
C GLY A 305 15.21 10.92 2.39
N VAL A 306 15.91 9.80 2.44
CA VAL A 306 17.38 9.76 2.45
C VAL A 306 17.96 10.27 1.13
N TYR A 307 17.51 9.76 0.00
CA TYR A 307 18.07 10.17 -1.30
C TYR A 307 17.79 11.64 -1.59
N SER A 308 16.58 12.11 -1.30
CA SER A 308 16.25 13.54 -1.44
C SER A 308 17.09 14.43 -0.52
N ALA A 309 17.36 13.99 0.72
CA ALA A 309 18.25 14.69 1.64
C ALA A 309 19.72 14.71 1.13
N CYS A 310 20.21 13.58 0.58
CA CYS A 310 21.54 13.53 -0.04
C CYS A 310 21.67 14.52 -1.19
N LEU A 311 20.68 14.63 -2.06
CA LEU A 311 20.70 15.56 -3.18
C LEU A 311 20.69 17.03 -2.70
N ALA A 312 19.91 17.34 -1.67
CA ALA A 312 19.88 18.66 -1.07
C ALA A 312 21.19 19.03 -0.35
N ALA A 313 21.89 18.04 0.20
CA ALA A 313 23.16 18.21 0.91
C ALA A 313 24.38 18.30 -0.02
N PHE A 314 24.26 17.84 -1.27
CA PHE A 314 25.37 17.70 -2.20
C PHE A 314 25.69 19.00 -2.94
N GLN A 315 26.58 19.81 -2.38
CA GLN A 315 26.90 21.15 -2.87
C GLN A 315 27.63 21.16 -4.26
N ALA A 316 28.38 20.12 -4.59
CA ALA A 316 29.10 20.03 -5.86
C ALA A 316 28.15 19.86 -7.09
N LEU A 317 26.86 19.63 -6.90
CA LEU A 317 25.85 19.63 -7.99
C LEU A 317 25.54 21.06 -8.49
N ASN A 318 26.06 22.12 -7.83
CA ASN A 318 25.85 23.51 -8.21
C ASN A 318 24.36 23.90 -8.39
N ASP A 319 23.51 23.50 -7.47
CA ASP A 319 22.08 23.81 -7.47
C ASP A 319 21.72 24.82 -6.35
N PRO A 320 21.94 26.11 -6.56
CA PRO A 320 21.73 27.14 -5.53
C PRO A 320 20.26 27.29 -5.09
N ASN A 321 19.32 26.84 -5.91
CA ASN A 321 17.89 26.93 -5.66
C ASN A 321 17.26 25.67 -5.07
N GLY A 322 18.02 24.58 -4.94
CA GLY A 322 17.49 23.29 -4.46
C GLY A 322 16.50 22.62 -5.41
N LEU A 323 16.51 22.98 -6.69
CA LEU A 323 15.58 22.45 -7.68
C LEU A 323 15.77 20.97 -7.99
N ILE A 324 16.98 20.43 -7.72
CA ILE A 324 17.26 19.01 -7.95
C ILE A 324 16.32 18.09 -7.19
N VAL A 325 15.89 18.47 -5.99
CA VAL A 325 14.95 17.69 -5.18
C VAL A 325 13.58 17.65 -5.86
N ALA A 326 13.12 18.78 -6.42
CA ALA A 326 11.85 18.84 -7.16
C ALA A 326 11.91 18.02 -8.47
N TYR A 327 13.02 18.14 -9.23
CA TYR A 327 13.21 17.33 -10.44
C TYR A 327 13.33 15.84 -10.14
N ASN A 328 13.99 15.46 -9.03
CA ASN A 328 14.07 14.08 -8.58
C ASN A 328 12.68 13.54 -8.20
N ALA A 329 11.85 14.32 -7.49
CA ALA A 329 10.49 13.92 -7.15
C ALA A 329 9.62 13.71 -8.41
N LEU A 330 9.76 14.57 -9.42
CA LEU A 330 9.09 14.40 -10.71
C LEU A 330 9.58 13.15 -11.44
N ALA A 331 10.89 12.91 -11.51
CA ALA A 331 11.47 11.74 -12.15
C ALA A 331 11.02 10.44 -11.46
N LEU A 332 11.02 10.42 -10.13
CA LEU A 332 10.48 9.33 -9.32
C LEU A 332 9.00 9.06 -9.66
N GLY A 333 8.18 10.11 -9.70
CA GLY A 333 6.76 10.01 -10.06
C GLY A 333 6.55 9.46 -11.48
N VAL A 334 7.33 9.92 -12.46
CA VAL A 334 7.31 9.39 -13.83
C VAL A 334 7.70 7.91 -13.84
N GLY A 335 8.73 7.51 -13.10
CA GLY A 335 9.14 6.11 -12.97
C GLY A 335 8.01 5.24 -12.41
N GLN A 336 7.39 5.67 -11.33
CA GLN A 336 6.29 4.94 -10.68
C GLN A 336 5.04 4.84 -11.56
N ILE A 337 4.66 5.89 -12.25
CA ILE A 337 3.52 5.89 -13.19
C ILE A 337 3.81 4.97 -14.37
N SER A 338 5.02 5.09 -14.96
CA SER A 338 5.39 4.29 -16.14
C SER A 338 5.37 2.79 -15.83
N GLY A 339 5.86 2.38 -14.65
CA GLY A 339 5.78 1.00 -14.18
C GLY A 339 4.32 0.56 -13.96
N GLY A 340 3.52 1.34 -13.25
CA GLY A 340 2.10 1.03 -13.02
C GLY A 340 1.30 0.86 -14.32
N VAL A 341 1.51 1.75 -15.30
CA VAL A 341 0.88 1.66 -16.64
C VAL A 341 1.39 0.44 -17.39
N LEU A 342 2.70 0.22 -17.43
CA LEU A 342 3.31 -0.91 -18.13
C LEU A 342 2.75 -2.25 -17.62
N PHE A 343 2.72 -2.45 -16.30
CA PHE A 343 2.23 -3.70 -15.72
C PHE A 343 0.71 -3.81 -15.77
N GLY A 344 -0.02 -2.72 -15.76
CA GLY A 344 -1.44 -2.70 -16.06
C GLY A 344 -1.74 -3.20 -17.49
N ILE A 345 -0.99 -2.73 -18.48
CA ILE A 345 -1.12 -3.16 -19.88
C ILE A 345 -0.64 -4.61 -20.07
N CYS A 346 0.51 -4.95 -19.49
CA CYS A 346 1.12 -6.29 -19.60
C CYS A 346 0.46 -7.33 -18.67
N SER A 347 -0.66 -7.02 -18.03
CA SER A 347 -1.31 -7.88 -17.03
C SER A 347 -1.60 -9.30 -17.52
N LYS A 348 -1.93 -9.48 -18.82
CA LYS A 348 -2.12 -10.80 -19.43
C LYS A 348 -0.84 -11.66 -19.42
N ARG A 349 0.33 -11.04 -19.64
CA ARG A 349 1.62 -11.74 -19.56
C ARG A 349 1.93 -12.11 -18.10
N THR A 350 1.66 -11.22 -17.16
CA THR A 350 1.81 -11.49 -15.73
C THR A 350 0.92 -12.67 -15.29
N LEU A 351 -0.28 -12.79 -15.86
CA LEU A 351 -1.18 -13.91 -15.59
C LEU A 351 -0.62 -15.25 -16.09
N THR A 352 0.04 -15.26 -17.27
CA THR A 352 0.56 -16.48 -17.90
C THR A 352 1.97 -16.87 -17.45
N GLN A 353 2.84 -15.90 -17.17
CA GLN A 353 4.25 -16.10 -16.79
C GLN A 353 4.50 -15.98 -15.29
N GLY A 354 3.48 -15.61 -14.51
CA GLY A 354 3.61 -15.27 -13.10
C GLY A 354 4.16 -13.86 -12.87
N ARG A 355 4.28 -13.48 -11.60
CA ARG A 355 4.75 -12.16 -11.15
C ARG A 355 6.27 -12.09 -11.01
N ASN A 356 6.95 -13.24 -10.92
CA ASN A 356 8.40 -13.35 -10.69
C ASN A 356 9.26 -12.55 -11.69
N PRO A 357 8.98 -12.53 -13.01
CA PRO A 357 9.77 -11.74 -13.95
C PRO A 357 9.72 -10.23 -13.65
N VAL A 358 8.58 -9.72 -13.20
CA VAL A 358 8.41 -8.29 -12.87
C VAL A 358 9.21 -7.94 -11.61
N ILE A 359 9.16 -8.79 -10.58
CA ILE A 359 9.99 -8.65 -9.37
C ILE A 359 11.47 -8.69 -9.71
N LEU A 360 11.89 -9.58 -10.61
CA LEU A 360 13.30 -9.66 -11.05
C LEU A 360 13.73 -8.38 -11.76
N ILE A 361 12.91 -7.84 -12.67
CA ILE A 361 13.18 -6.56 -13.34
C ILE A 361 13.30 -5.44 -12.29
N GLY A 362 12.36 -5.34 -11.35
CA GLY A 362 12.41 -4.35 -10.27
C GLY A 362 13.67 -4.46 -9.43
N THR A 363 14.07 -5.68 -9.07
CA THR A 363 15.30 -5.94 -8.33
C THR A 363 16.54 -5.49 -9.11
N CYS A 364 16.64 -5.85 -10.39
CA CYS A 364 17.79 -5.45 -11.23
C CYS A 364 17.87 -3.94 -11.40
N VAL A 365 16.73 -3.26 -11.63
CA VAL A 365 16.67 -1.80 -11.75
C VAL A 365 17.07 -1.11 -10.45
N HIS A 366 16.64 -1.63 -9.30
CA HIS A 366 17.04 -1.11 -8.00
C HIS A 366 18.53 -1.29 -7.74
N LEU A 367 19.09 -2.48 -7.98
CA LEU A 367 20.52 -2.73 -7.83
C LEU A 367 21.36 -1.80 -8.72
N LEU A 368 20.91 -1.56 -9.96
CA LEU A 368 21.52 -0.59 -10.85
C LEU A 368 21.44 0.83 -10.29
N ALA A 369 20.27 1.24 -9.81
CA ALA A 369 20.10 2.57 -9.20
C ALA A 369 21.03 2.75 -7.97
N PHE A 370 21.08 1.75 -7.08
CA PHE A 370 21.95 1.80 -5.89
C PHE A 370 23.44 1.90 -6.27
N PHE A 371 23.84 1.16 -7.28
CA PHE A 371 25.21 1.24 -7.80
C PHE A 371 25.52 2.62 -8.41
N LEU A 372 24.62 3.19 -9.21
CA LEU A 372 24.80 4.51 -9.79
C LEU A 372 24.80 5.62 -8.72
N ILE A 373 23.96 5.50 -7.69
CA ILE A 373 23.95 6.42 -6.55
C ILE A 373 25.28 6.32 -5.78
N PHE A 374 25.77 5.10 -5.54
CA PHE A 374 27.06 4.88 -4.90
C PHE A 374 28.22 5.57 -5.64
N LEU A 375 28.18 5.57 -6.97
CA LEU A 375 29.19 6.22 -7.80
C LEU A 375 29.09 7.75 -7.79
N ASN A 376 27.87 8.31 -7.76
CA ASN A 376 27.61 9.73 -8.00
C ASN A 376 27.47 10.58 -6.74
N VAL A 377 27.08 9.98 -5.60
CA VAL A 377 26.73 10.73 -4.38
C VAL A 377 27.75 10.45 -3.27
N PRO A 378 28.27 11.49 -2.58
CA PRO A 378 29.20 11.33 -1.47
C PRO A 378 28.62 10.51 -0.31
N MET A 379 29.45 9.71 0.36
CA MET A 379 29.03 8.78 1.40
C MET A 379 28.46 9.47 2.65
N GLU A 380 28.89 10.68 2.92
CA GLU A 380 28.50 11.50 4.08
C GLU A 380 27.24 12.36 3.83
N ALA A 381 26.77 12.43 2.57
CA ALA A 381 25.64 13.27 2.17
C ALA A 381 24.34 13.06 2.99
N PRO A 382 24.01 11.85 3.51
CA PRO A 382 22.84 11.69 4.39
C PRO A 382 22.96 12.44 5.72
N LEU A 383 24.18 12.69 6.20
CA LEU A 383 24.45 13.18 7.56
C LEU A 383 24.63 14.69 7.62
N HIS A 384 25.27 15.28 6.61
CA HIS A 384 25.55 16.72 6.57
C HIS A 384 25.81 17.23 5.14
N LYS A 385 25.73 18.54 4.98
CA LYS A 385 26.08 19.19 3.71
C LYS A 385 27.57 18.96 3.38
N THR A 386 27.84 18.57 2.16
CA THR A 386 29.17 18.21 1.71
C THR A 386 29.45 18.69 0.30
N GLY A 387 30.70 19.17 0.09
CA GLY A 387 31.28 19.44 -1.23
C GLY A 387 32.21 18.33 -1.70
N ALA A 388 32.31 17.21 -0.97
CA ALA A 388 33.17 16.09 -1.34
C ALA A 388 32.76 15.50 -2.68
N HIS A 389 33.72 14.95 -3.41
CA HIS A 389 33.46 14.19 -4.63
C HIS A 389 33.23 12.72 -4.26
N ALA A 390 32.33 12.06 -5.02
CA ALA A 390 32.14 10.62 -4.96
C ALA A 390 33.19 9.92 -5.88
N PHE A 391 32.84 8.78 -6.47
CA PHE A 391 33.74 8.02 -7.33
C PHE A 391 33.85 8.60 -8.76
N ILE A 392 32.83 9.34 -9.18
CA ILE A 392 32.76 10.00 -10.50
C ILE A 392 32.51 11.49 -10.30
N GLU A 393 32.73 12.28 -11.37
CA GLU A 393 32.36 13.70 -11.37
C GLU A 393 30.85 13.86 -11.11
N PRO A 394 30.47 14.83 -10.26
CA PRO A 394 29.07 15.05 -9.89
C PRO A 394 28.18 15.28 -11.12
N SER A 395 27.21 14.41 -11.31
CA SER A 395 26.30 14.49 -12.45
C SER A 395 24.86 14.72 -12.00
N TYR A 396 24.35 15.91 -12.32
CA TYR A 396 22.96 16.31 -12.09
C TYR A 396 21.97 15.38 -12.81
N ASN A 397 22.24 15.09 -14.09
CA ASN A 397 21.37 14.24 -14.90
C ASN A 397 21.34 12.78 -14.41
N LEU A 398 22.50 12.27 -13.95
CA LEU A 398 22.58 10.94 -13.38
C LEU A 398 21.78 10.82 -12.08
N ALA A 399 21.81 11.85 -11.25
CA ALA A 399 21.03 11.91 -10.03
C ALA A 399 19.51 11.84 -10.32
N ILE A 400 19.02 12.58 -11.32
CA ILE A 400 17.62 12.53 -11.74
C ILE A 400 17.27 11.16 -12.32
N LEU A 401 18.15 10.57 -13.14
CA LEU A 401 17.97 9.23 -13.71
C LEU A 401 17.86 8.16 -12.62
N CYS A 402 18.65 8.26 -11.55
CA CYS A 402 18.51 7.37 -10.39
C CYS A 402 17.14 7.49 -9.74
N GLY A 403 16.59 8.71 -9.61
CA GLY A 403 15.21 8.90 -9.12
C GLY A 403 14.17 8.20 -9.98
N LEU A 404 14.30 8.28 -11.30
CA LEU A 404 13.42 7.56 -12.24
C LEU A 404 13.51 6.04 -12.06
N PHE A 405 14.72 5.50 -11.90
CA PHE A 405 14.92 4.06 -11.67
C PHE A 405 14.37 3.59 -10.32
N LEU A 406 14.57 4.37 -9.26
CA LEU A 406 13.97 4.09 -7.95
C LEU A 406 12.44 4.04 -8.05
N GLY A 407 11.82 5.00 -8.73
CA GLY A 407 10.36 5.00 -8.91
C GLY A 407 9.86 3.85 -9.76
N PHE A 408 10.54 3.51 -10.85
CA PHE A 408 10.15 2.38 -11.69
C PHE A 408 10.25 1.04 -10.95
N GLY A 409 11.34 0.83 -10.20
CA GLY A 409 11.54 -0.36 -9.39
C GLY A 409 10.49 -0.48 -8.28
N ASP A 410 10.17 0.62 -7.57
CA ASP A 410 9.10 0.68 -6.58
C ASP A 410 7.76 0.24 -7.16
N SER A 411 7.44 0.70 -8.36
CA SER A 411 6.23 0.28 -9.06
C SER A 411 6.22 -1.21 -9.40
N CYS A 412 7.38 -1.79 -9.78
CA CYS A 412 7.51 -3.24 -9.96
C CYS A 412 7.14 -4.00 -8.70
N TRP A 413 7.68 -3.60 -7.54
CA TRP A 413 7.43 -4.26 -6.27
C TRP A 413 5.99 -4.10 -5.81
N ASN A 414 5.52 -2.87 -5.68
CA ASN A 414 4.22 -2.60 -5.07
C ASN A 414 3.06 -3.14 -5.91
N THR A 415 3.09 -3.01 -7.25
CA THR A 415 2.02 -3.57 -8.11
C THR A 415 1.91 -5.08 -7.97
N GLN A 416 3.04 -5.80 -7.82
CA GLN A 416 3.03 -7.25 -7.68
C GLN A 416 2.66 -7.69 -6.26
N ILE A 417 3.08 -6.96 -5.22
CA ILE A 417 2.64 -7.20 -3.84
C ILE A 417 1.11 -7.08 -3.73
N TYR A 418 0.54 -5.97 -4.22
CA TYR A 418 -0.92 -5.79 -4.21
C TYR A 418 -1.65 -6.86 -5.01
N SER A 419 -1.13 -7.20 -6.20
CA SER A 419 -1.69 -8.26 -7.04
C SER A 419 -1.63 -9.64 -6.37
N LEU A 420 -0.50 -9.97 -5.72
CA LEU A 420 -0.32 -11.24 -5.03
C LEU A 420 -1.25 -11.35 -3.81
N LEU A 421 -1.24 -10.34 -2.94
CA LEU A 421 -2.08 -10.33 -1.74
C LEU A 421 -3.56 -10.42 -2.10
N GLY A 422 -4.03 -9.64 -3.08
CA GLY A 422 -5.42 -9.65 -3.50
C GLY A 422 -5.86 -10.96 -4.16
N SER A 423 -4.94 -11.72 -4.78
CA SER A 423 -5.27 -13.03 -5.38
C SER A 423 -5.13 -14.19 -4.38
N LEU A 424 -4.20 -14.11 -3.44
CA LEU A 424 -3.89 -15.20 -2.51
C LEU A 424 -4.75 -15.15 -1.23
N TYR A 425 -5.07 -13.94 -0.77
CA TYR A 425 -5.80 -13.72 0.49
C TYR A 425 -7.19 -13.07 0.25
N THR A 426 -7.99 -13.63 -0.68
CA THR A 426 -9.31 -13.08 -1.01
C THR A 426 -10.24 -13.01 0.22
N ILE A 427 -10.27 -14.06 1.05
CA ILE A 427 -11.12 -14.18 2.24
C ILE A 427 -10.56 -13.33 3.40
N ASN A 428 -9.24 -13.36 3.61
CA ASN A 428 -8.55 -12.67 4.70
C ASN A 428 -7.80 -11.41 4.22
N SER A 429 -8.35 -10.71 3.21
CA SER A 429 -7.67 -9.57 2.57
C SER A 429 -7.37 -8.44 3.56
N SER A 430 -8.30 -8.13 4.48
CA SER A 430 -8.09 -7.11 5.51
C SER A 430 -6.90 -7.41 6.41
N ASN A 431 -6.76 -8.68 6.85
CA ASN A 431 -5.64 -9.12 7.69
C ASN A 431 -4.32 -9.09 6.93
N ALA A 432 -4.32 -9.56 5.67
CA ALA A 432 -3.13 -9.59 4.83
C ALA A 432 -2.62 -8.18 4.49
N PHE A 433 -3.49 -7.25 4.11
CA PHE A 433 -3.10 -5.87 3.84
C PHE A 433 -2.71 -5.10 5.10
N ALA A 434 -3.34 -5.38 6.24
CA ALA A 434 -2.93 -4.82 7.53
C ALA A 434 -1.52 -5.28 7.93
N LEU A 435 -1.20 -6.56 7.77
CA LEU A 435 0.14 -7.10 8.02
C LEU A 435 1.17 -6.55 7.02
N PHE A 436 0.80 -6.39 5.75
CA PHE A 436 1.66 -5.70 4.78
C PHE A 436 2.03 -4.31 5.28
N LYS A 437 1.05 -3.50 5.64
CA LYS A 437 1.30 -2.14 6.11
C LYS A 437 1.98 -2.09 7.48
N PHE A 438 1.75 -3.08 8.34
CA PHE A 438 2.47 -3.21 9.61
C PHE A 438 3.98 -3.39 9.39
N PHE A 439 4.40 -4.37 8.60
CA PHE A 439 5.82 -4.62 8.34
C PHE A 439 6.47 -3.50 7.53
N GLN A 440 5.75 -2.94 6.56
CA GLN A 440 6.21 -1.80 5.77
C GLN A 440 6.47 -0.58 6.66
N SER A 441 5.54 -0.20 7.52
CA SER A 441 5.68 0.96 8.40
C SER A 441 6.70 0.74 9.53
N LEU A 442 6.79 -0.49 10.06
CA LEU A 442 7.81 -0.86 11.04
C LEU A 442 9.22 -0.71 10.48
N ALA A 443 9.44 -1.23 9.27
CA ALA A 443 10.73 -1.13 8.60
C ALA A 443 11.04 0.31 8.17
N ALA A 444 10.04 1.07 7.74
CA ALA A 444 10.20 2.50 7.45
C ALA A 444 10.60 3.30 8.70
N CYS A 445 9.97 3.04 9.83
CA CYS A 445 10.33 3.67 11.12
C CYS A 445 11.78 3.39 11.49
N ALA A 446 12.23 2.13 11.40
CA ALA A 446 13.63 1.76 11.62
C ALA A 446 14.56 2.43 10.63
N SER A 447 14.14 2.56 9.36
CA SER A 447 14.93 3.17 8.30
C SER A 447 15.11 4.68 8.49
N PHE A 448 14.12 5.40 8.96
CA PHE A 448 14.27 6.81 9.33
C PHE A 448 15.29 7.00 10.46
N TYR A 449 15.31 6.08 11.44
CA TYR A 449 16.29 6.12 12.51
C TYR A 449 17.73 5.90 12.00
N TYR A 450 17.99 4.78 11.32
CA TYR A 450 19.35 4.52 10.85
C TYR A 450 19.78 5.47 9.72
N GLY A 451 18.84 6.03 8.97
CA GLY A 451 19.11 7.02 7.93
C GLY A 451 19.79 8.28 8.45
N SER A 452 19.56 8.63 9.72
CA SER A 452 20.20 9.78 10.39
C SER A 452 21.58 9.50 10.99
N VAL A 453 22.02 8.23 11.04
CA VAL A 453 23.28 7.84 11.70
C VAL A 453 24.23 7.06 10.81
N LEU A 454 23.75 6.41 9.75
CA LEU A 454 24.57 5.60 8.86
C LEU A 454 25.01 6.39 7.62
N LEU A 455 26.26 6.16 7.22
CA LEU A 455 26.79 6.63 5.95
C LEU A 455 26.04 5.97 4.77
N LEU A 456 26.00 6.64 3.63
CA LEU A 456 25.23 6.23 2.45
C LEU A 456 25.56 4.80 1.98
N HIS A 457 26.82 4.40 1.96
CA HIS A 457 27.21 3.06 1.49
C HIS A 457 26.63 1.93 2.33
N TRP A 458 26.49 2.11 3.66
CA TRP A 458 25.81 1.11 4.51
C TRP A 458 24.33 1.03 4.23
N GLN A 459 23.68 2.18 3.99
CA GLN A 459 22.28 2.23 3.63
C GLN A 459 22.03 1.55 2.27
N LEU A 460 22.89 1.81 1.27
CA LEU A 460 22.82 1.15 -0.04
C LEU A 460 23.08 -0.35 0.05
N ALA A 461 24.00 -0.80 0.93
CA ALA A 461 24.23 -2.22 1.18
C ALA A 461 23.00 -2.90 1.79
N ILE A 462 22.35 -2.28 2.78
CA ILE A 462 21.09 -2.77 3.37
C ILE A 462 20.02 -2.89 2.29
N MET A 463 19.90 -1.88 1.43
CA MET A 463 18.94 -1.86 0.32
C MET A 463 19.21 -2.98 -0.69
N ALA A 464 20.47 -3.18 -1.09
CA ALA A 464 20.85 -4.21 -2.06
C ALA A 464 20.60 -5.62 -1.53
N VAL A 465 21.04 -5.90 -0.29
CA VAL A 465 20.78 -7.18 0.38
C VAL A 465 19.28 -7.39 0.57
N GLY A 466 18.56 -6.36 1.01
CA GLY A 466 17.12 -6.39 1.18
C GLY A 466 16.37 -6.71 -0.11
N ALA A 467 16.74 -6.10 -1.23
CA ALA A 467 16.15 -6.36 -2.55
C ALA A 467 16.32 -7.83 -2.98
N VAL A 468 17.53 -8.36 -2.88
CA VAL A 468 17.83 -9.75 -3.25
C VAL A 468 17.11 -10.74 -2.34
N LEU A 469 17.20 -10.54 -1.02
CA LEU A 469 16.51 -11.40 -0.05
C LEU A 469 15.00 -11.42 -0.28
N SER A 470 14.41 -10.25 -0.51
CA SER A 470 12.97 -10.12 -0.76
C SER A 470 12.54 -10.81 -2.06
N ALA A 471 13.34 -10.73 -3.13
CA ALA A 471 13.07 -11.45 -4.36
C ALA A 471 13.10 -12.98 -4.13
N LEU A 472 14.10 -13.47 -3.39
CA LEU A 472 14.20 -14.88 -3.03
C LEU A 472 13.04 -15.36 -2.14
N CYS A 473 12.51 -14.50 -1.28
CA CYS A 473 11.35 -14.80 -0.44
C CYS A 473 10.02 -14.71 -1.22
N PHE A 474 9.93 -13.85 -2.24
CA PHE A 474 8.72 -13.68 -3.06
C PHE A 474 8.48 -14.90 -3.97
N PHE A 475 9.53 -15.41 -4.61
CA PHE A 475 9.42 -16.47 -5.63
C PHE A 475 8.70 -17.73 -5.16
N PRO A 476 9.00 -18.32 -3.99
CA PRO A 476 8.29 -19.50 -3.49
C PRO A 476 6.80 -19.25 -3.26
N VAL A 477 6.45 -18.07 -2.75
CA VAL A 477 5.05 -17.72 -2.48
C VAL A 477 4.27 -17.55 -3.78
N GLU A 478 4.89 -16.97 -4.82
CA GLU A 478 4.28 -16.88 -6.14
C GLU A 478 4.06 -18.26 -6.77
N TRP A 479 5.03 -19.17 -6.66
CA TRP A 479 4.85 -20.54 -7.17
C TRP A 479 3.70 -21.27 -6.49
N GLU A 480 3.54 -21.11 -5.18
CA GLU A 480 2.40 -21.66 -4.46
C GLU A 480 1.08 -21.00 -4.93
N ALA A 481 1.07 -19.68 -5.15
CA ALA A 481 -0.11 -18.97 -5.64
C ALA A 481 -0.54 -19.46 -7.03
N ILE A 482 0.42 -19.70 -7.93
CA ILE A 482 0.16 -20.26 -9.27
C ILE A 482 -0.39 -21.70 -9.14
N ALA A 483 0.20 -22.53 -8.28
CA ALA A 483 -0.26 -23.90 -8.08
C ALA A 483 -1.71 -23.98 -7.56
N ILE A 484 -2.10 -23.08 -6.67
CA ILE A 484 -3.48 -22.97 -6.17
C ILE A 484 -4.45 -22.53 -7.28
N ALA A 485 -4.00 -21.63 -8.17
CA ALA A 485 -4.84 -21.09 -9.23
C ALA A 485 -5.03 -22.05 -10.42
N THR A 486 -4.14 -23.06 -10.58
CA THR A 486 -4.19 -24.03 -11.67
C THR A 486 -4.85 -25.31 -11.16
N PRO A 487 -6.11 -25.62 -11.56
CA PRO A 487 -6.73 -26.87 -11.14
C PRO A 487 -5.88 -28.06 -11.63
N PRO A 488 -5.78 -29.16 -10.84
CA PRO A 488 -5.05 -30.34 -11.27
C PRO A 488 -5.64 -30.82 -12.61
N GLN A 489 -4.79 -30.93 -13.63
CA GLN A 489 -5.18 -31.57 -14.89
C GLN A 489 -5.43 -33.04 -14.54
N ILE A 490 -6.70 -33.42 -14.45
CA ILE A 490 -7.09 -34.84 -14.42
C ILE A 490 -6.74 -35.36 -15.82
N TYR A 491 -5.57 -36.01 -15.95
CA TYR A 491 -5.30 -36.81 -17.12
C TYR A 491 -6.31 -37.96 -17.15
N PRO A 492 -6.96 -38.18 -18.31
CA PRO A 492 -7.94 -39.26 -18.47
C PRO A 492 -7.28 -40.64 -18.38
#